data_fbaed751b8727f6e6f6bd4e9ad069fe3
#
_entry.id   fbaed751b8727f6e6f6bd4e9ad069fe3
#
_cell.length_a   1.000
_cell.length_b   1.000
_cell.length_c   1.000
_cell.angle_alpha   90.00
_cell.angle_beta   90.00
_cell.angle_gamma   90.00
#
_symmetry.space_group_name_H-M   'P 1'
#
loop_
_entity.id
_entity.type
_entity.pdbx_description
1 polymer ?
#
loop_
_entity_poly.entity_id
_entity_poly.type
_entity_poly.pdbx_seq_one_letter_code
_entity_poly.pdbx_strand_id
1 'polypeptide(L)'
;FDGKKTRRLNLIEISQIAGRAGRFKNDGFFGTTGECEILNSDEIENIEKHNLPETKIIYWRNSKLNFEKPEKLITSLEQRPLNKSLIRAQDSLDESVLRHFLKLGSNNILYHKNLELLWECCQIPDFEKKAYGQHITIIDKVFKYLSTRKKMIPNDYMKEQLKGLEKEHGNIDVLSNRISNVRTWSYVANKKNWVENSDYWVQLTKSIEDKLSEKLHRELTNSFIDKKVSILSRGLKQDLVLDTKIDENDKILINEQFIGELKGL
;
A
#
# COMPACT_ATOMS: atom_id res chain seq x y z
N PHE A 1 -11.30 -6.35 3.34
CA PHE A 1 -11.10 -7.09 2.08
C PHE A 1 -9.60 -7.35 1.90
N ASP A 2 -9.20 -8.60 1.69
CA ASP A 2 -7.78 -9.01 1.58
C ASP A 2 -7.31 -9.20 0.11
N GLY A 3 -8.09 -8.70 -0.84
CA GLY A 3 -7.88 -8.86 -2.28
C GLY A 3 -8.62 -10.06 -2.88
N LYS A 4 -9.12 -10.98 -2.05
CA LYS A 4 -9.89 -12.18 -2.47
C LYS A 4 -11.27 -12.22 -1.84
N LYS A 5 -11.38 -11.95 -0.55
CA LYS A 5 -12.65 -11.98 0.20
C LYS A 5 -12.68 -10.97 1.32
N THR A 6 -13.88 -10.58 1.72
CA THR A 6 -14.10 -9.82 2.96
C THR A 6 -13.95 -10.77 4.14
N ARG A 7 -13.15 -10.38 5.14
CA ARG A 7 -12.96 -11.10 6.39
C ARG A 7 -12.76 -10.13 7.55
N ARG A 8 -13.02 -10.58 8.75
CA ARG A 8 -12.63 -9.84 9.95
C ARG A 8 -11.11 -9.80 10.05
N LEU A 9 -10.56 -8.69 10.48
CA LEU A 9 -9.15 -8.55 10.80
C LEU A 9 -8.84 -9.37 12.07
N ASN A 10 -7.65 -9.95 12.12
CA ASN A 10 -7.18 -10.58 13.35
C ASN A 10 -6.63 -9.55 14.34
N LEU A 11 -6.45 -9.93 15.59
CA LEU A 11 -6.03 -9.03 16.67
C LEU A 11 -4.69 -8.32 16.36
N ILE A 12 -3.75 -9.00 15.72
CA ILE A 12 -2.45 -8.42 15.34
C ILE A 12 -2.65 -7.32 14.29
N GLU A 13 -3.50 -7.56 13.27
CA GLU A 13 -3.80 -6.57 12.23
C GLU A 13 -4.52 -5.34 12.81
N ILE A 14 -5.48 -5.55 13.72
CA ILE A 14 -6.18 -4.47 14.41
C ILE A 14 -5.20 -3.68 15.26
N SER A 15 -4.33 -4.34 16.02
CA SER A 15 -3.30 -3.70 16.83
C SER A 15 -2.33 -2.85 16.00
N GLN A 16 -1.94 -3.31 14.81
CA GLN A 16 -1.10 -2.50 13.91
C GLN A 16 -1.80 -1.23 13.42
N ILE A 17 -3.11 -1.28 13.23
CA ILE A 17 -3.91 -0.11 12.85
C ILE A 17 -4.05 0.83 14.05
N ALA A 18 -4.43 0.30 15.21
CA ALA A 18 -4.57 1.03 16.46
C ALA A 18 -3.26 1.71 16.89
N GLY A 19 -2.13 1.03 16.74
CA GLY A 19 -0.81 1.57 17.05
C GLY A 19 -0.35 2.76 16.18
N ARG A 20 -1.12 3.13 15.16
CA ARG A 20 -0.91 4.35 14.39
C ARG A 20 -1.66 5.57 14.97
N ALA A 21 -2.57 5.34 15.89
CA ALA A 21 -3.20 6.38 16.69
C ALA A 21 -2.19 6.85 17.76
N GLY A 22 -2.01 8.14 17.93
CA GLY A 22 -1.03 8.67 18.88
C GLY A 22 0.42 8.46 18.40
N ARG A 23 1.07 9.52 17.97
CA ARG A 23 2.48 9.45 17.57
C ARG A 23 3.39 9.75 18.75
N PHE A 24 4.43 8.93 18.93
CA PHE A 24 5.48 9.04 19.95
C PHE A 24 4.94 8.95 21.39
N LYS A 25 4.81 10.09 22.08
CA LYS A 25 4.43 10.19 23.49
C LYS A 25 2.96 10.60 23.68
N ASN A 26 2.23 10.82 22.60
CA ASN A 26 0.83 11.24 22.69
C ASN A 26 -0.07 10.03 22.67
N ASP A 27 -1.06 10.02 23.57
CA ASP A 27 -2.12 9.03 23.57
C ASP A 27 -2.95 9.12 22.29
N GLY A 28 -3.44 8.00 21.82
CA GLY A 28 -4.27 7.89 20.63
C GLY A 28 -5.54 7.11 20.90
N PHE A 29 -6.58 7.43 20.15
CA PHE A 29 -7.87 6.72 20.25
C PHE A 29 -8.05 5.84 19.01
N PHE A 30 -8.57 4.65 19.22
CA PHE A 30 -8.96 3.73 18.15
C PHE A 30 -10.36 3.20 18.38
N GLY A 31 -11.00 2.75 17.31
CA GLY A 31 -12.35 2.20 17.36
C GLY A 31 -12.79 1.66 16.01
N THR A 32 -13.99 1.12 15.98
CA THR A 32 -14.65 0.64 14.77
C THR A 32 -15.54 1.71 14.17
N THR A 33 -15.68 1.73 12.84
CA THR A 33 -16.52 2.68 12.12
C THR A 33 -17.47 1.96 11.16
N GLY A 34 -18.62 2.58 10.89
CA GLY A 34 -19.61 2.06 9.95
C GLY A 34 -20.25 0.78 10.44
N GLU A 35 -20.31 -0.22 9.57
CA GLU A 35 -20.94 -1.53 9.83
C GLU A 35 -19.93 -2.56 10.38
N CYS A 36 -18.75 -2.12 10.82
CA CYS A 36 -17.77 -3.02 11.41
C CYS A 36 -18.25 -3.53 12.77
N GLU A 37 -18.02 -4.80 13.04
CA GLU A 37 -18.28 -5.39 14.35
C GLU A 37 -17.53 -4.64 15.45
N ILE A 38 -18.19 -4.39 16.56
CA ILE A 38 -17.59 -3.74 17.73
C ILE A 38 -16.53 -4.67 18.32
N LEU A 39 -15.43 -4.09 18.75
CA LEU A 39 -14.38 -4.82 19.46
C LEU A 39 -14.90 -5.21 20.84
N ASN A 40 -14.68 -6.45 21.25
CA ASN A 40 -15.03 -6.86 22.60
C ASN A 40 -13.98 -6.36 23.63
N SER A 41 -14.36 -6.40 24.91
CA SER A 41 -13.49 -5.90 25.99
C SER A 41 -12.13 -6.59 26.04
N ASP A 42 -12.08 -7.89 25.78
CA ASP A 42 -10.83 -8.66 25.79
C ASP A 42 -9.93 -8.25 24.63
N GLU A 43 -10.49 -7.99 23.44
CA GLU A 43 -9.74 -7.49 22.29
C GLU A 43 -9.15 -6.11 22.56
N ILE A 44 -9.94 -5.21 23.16
CA ILE A 44 -9.50 -3.86 23.54
C ILE A 44 -8.35 -3.97 24.54
N GLU A 45 -8.53 -4.72 25.63
CA GLU A 45 -7.50 -4.90 26.67
C GLU A 45 -6.21 -5.49 26.10
N ASN A 46 -6.31 -6.51 25.23
CA ASN A 46 -5.14 -7.12 24.60
C ASN A 46 -4.40 -6.15 23.66
N ILE A 47 -5.11 -5.24 22.97
CA ILE A 47 -4.50 -4.21 22.13
C ILE A 47 -3.80 -3.16 23.01
N GLU A 48 -4.46 -2.65 24.04
CA GLU A 48 -3.93 -1.63 24.94
C GLU A 48 -2.72 -2.13 25.74
N LYS A 49 -2.77 -3.38 26.22
CA LYS A 49 -1.67 -4.01 26.95
C LYS A 49 -0.61 -4.65 26.04
N HIS A 50 -0.79 -4.56 24.73
CA HIS A 50 0.07 -5.20 23.74
C HIS A 50 0.26 -6.71 23.96
N ASN A 51 -0.78 -7.36 24.48
CA ASN A 51 -0.82 -8.81 24.70
C ASN A 51 -1.31 -9.53 23.47
N LEU A 52 -0.42 -9.71 22.50
CA LEU A 52 -0.75 -10.27 21.20
C LEU A 52 -0.39 -11.76 21.12
N PRO A 53 -1.16 -12.55 20.35
CA PRO A 53 -0.85 -13.97 20.17
C PRO A 53 0.50 -14.16 19.48
N GLU A 54 1.24 -15.18 19.91
CA GLU A 54 2.52 -15.52 19.31
C GLU A 54 2.38 -15.87 17.81
N THR A 55 3.30 -15.37 17.01
CA THR A 55 3.39 -15.71 15.59
C THR A 55 3.96 -17.11 15.43
N LYS A 56 3.12 -18.09 15.10
CA LYS A 56 3.52 -19.49 14.92
C LYS A 56 4.24 -19.75 13.60
N ILE A 57 4.00 -18.92 12.59
CA ILE A 57 4.45 -19.15 11.22
C ILE A 57 5.03 -17.83 10.69
N ILE A 58 6.23 -17.90 10.14
CA ILE A 58 6.90 -16.78 9.48
C ILE A 58 7.08 -17.13 8.01
N TYR A 59 6.64 -16.24 7.12
CA TYR A 59 6.90 -16.39 5.69
C TYR A 59 8.37 -16.13 5.40
N TRP A 60 8.97 -17.05 4.67
CA TRP A 60 10.38 -17.04 4.32
C TRP A 60 10.57 -17.06 2.81
N ARG A 61 11.65 -16.46 2.36
CA ARG A 61 12.06 -16.45 0.97
C ARG A 61 13.57 -16.66 0.89
N ASN A 62 14.02 -17.48 -0.06
CA ASN A 62 15.44 -17.68 -0.26
C ASN A 62 16.09 -16.39 -0.78
N SER A 63 17.12 -15.91 -0.08
CA SER A 63 17.93 -14.75 -0.50
C SER A 63 19.16 -15.17 -1.32
N LYS A 64 19.54 -16.46 -1.29
CA LYS A 64 20.70 -17.00 -2.02
C LYS A 64 20.24 -17.51 -3.38
N LEU A 65 20.08 -16.61 -4.34
CA LEU A 65 19.59 -16.94 -5.67
C LEU A 65 20.73 -17.29 -6.62
N ASN A 66 20.46 -18.24 -7.54
CA ASN A 66 21.42 -18.65 -8.56
C ASN A 66 20.99 -18.08 -9.92
N PHE A 67 21.79 -17.17 -10.46
CA PHE A 67 21.53 -16.45 -11.72
C PHE A 67 22.25 -17.05 -12.94
N GLU A 68 22.88 -18.23 -12.83
CA GLU A 68 23.61 -18.82 -13.96
C GLU A 68 22.70 -19.20 -15.13
N LYS A 69 21.50 -19.75 -14.82
CA LYS A 69 20.49 -20.16 -15.79
C LYS A 69 19.08 -19.94 -15.24
N PRO A 70 18.07 -19.72 -16.11
CA PRO A 70 16.67 -19.54 -15.69
C PRO A 70 16.17 -20.64 -14.77
N GLU A 71 16.49 -21.91 -15.09
CA GLU A 71 16.03 -23.07 -14.34
C GLU A 71 16.63 -23.08 -12.92
N LYS A 72 17.93 -22.72 -12.80
CA LYS A 72 18.61 -22.62 -11.51
C LYS A 72 18.05 -21.47 -10.66
N LEU A 73 17.70 -20.34 -11.28
CA LEU A 73 17.05 -19.23 -10.60
C LEU A 73 15.68 -19.66 -10.06
N ILE A 74 14.86 -20.27 -10.87
CA ILE A 74 13.54 -20.77 -10.43
C ILE A 74 13.69 -21.80 -9.31
N THR A 75 14.58 -22.78 -9.45
CA THR A 75 14.84 -23.79 -8.41
C THR A 75 15.29 -23.14 -7.11
N SER A 76 16.15 -22.12 -7.17
CA SER A 76 16.60 -21.41 -5.98
C SER A 76 15.47 -20.58 -5.31
N LEU A 77 14.54 -20.01 -6.09
CA LEU A 77 13.34 -19.34 -5.58
C LEU A 77 12.34 -20.31 -4.94
N GLU A 78 12.24 -21.52 -5.47
CA GLU A 78 11.36 -22.60 -4.99
C GLU A 78 11.92 -23.36 -3.78
N GLN A 79 13.15 -23.09 -3.40
CA GLN A 79 13.79 -23.75 -2.26
C GLN A 79 12.94 -23.61 -0.99
N ARG A 80 12.78 -24.71 -0.27
CA ARG A 80 12.04 -24.73 1.00
C ARG A 80 12.99 -24.38 2.15
N PRO A 81 12.51 -23.69 3.19
CA PRO A 81 13.31 -23.43 4.38
C PRO A 81 13.57 -24.73 5.14
N LEU A 82 14.74 -24.81 5.78
CA LEU A 82 15.09 -25.95 6.63
C LEU A 82 14.36 -25.94 7.98
N ASN A 83 14.02 -24.76 8.47
CA ASN A 83 13.31 -24.57 9.73
C ASN A 83 11.79 -24.78 9.52
N LYS A 84 11.19 -25.65 10.35
CA LYS A 84 9.75 -25.99 10.28
C LYS A 84 8.81 -24.84 10.65
N SER A 85 9.31 -23.84 11.39
CA SER A 85 8.53 -22.61 11.71
C SER A 85 8.47 -21.61 10.55
N LEU A 86 9.22 -21.84 9.49
CA LEU A 86 9.25 -21.01 8.31
C LEU A 86 8.43 -21.67 7.19
N ILE A 87 7.62 -20.88 6.51
CA ILE A 87 6.90 -21.30 5.32
C ILE A 87 7.36 -20.46 4.13
N ARG A 88 7.66 -21.13 3.01
CA ARG A 88 7.98 -20.42 1.78
C ARG A 88 6.81 -19.53 1.36
N ALA A 89 7.10 -18.23 1.14
CA ALA A 89 6.15 -17.33 0.52
C ALA A 89 5.86 -17.80 -0.92
N GLN A 90 4.59 -17.96 -1.25
CA GLN A 90 4.11 -18.40 -2.56
C GLN A 90 3.37 -17.27 -3.26
N ASP A 91 3.17 -17.40 -4.57
CA ASP A 91 2.33 -16.51 -5.39
C ASP A 91 2.73 -15.03 -5.32
N SER A 92 4.02 -14.76 -5.15
CA SER A 92 4.51 -13.38 -5.19
C SER A 92 4.47 -12.82 -6.62
N LEU A 93 4.15 -11.53 -6.73
CA LEU A 93 4.01 -10.85 -8.02
C LEU A 93 5.30 -10.91 -8.83
N ASP A 94 6.45 -10.69 -8.21
CA ASP A 94 7.76 -10.72 -8.85
C ASP A 94 8.13 -12.10 -9.42
N GLU A 95 7.82 -13.20 -8.71
CA GLU A 95 8.00 -14.55 -9.27
C GLU A 95 7.07 -14.80 -10.46
N SER A 96 5.81 -14.35 -10.37
CA SER A 96 4.83 -14.48 -11.46
C SER A 96 5.28 -13.72 -12.71
N VAL A 97 5.78 -12.50 -12.52
CA VAL A 97 6.33 -11.64 -13.57
C VAL A 97 7.60 -12.26 -14.18
N LEU A 98 8.50 -12.76 -13.35
CA LEU A 98 9.71 -13.46 -13.82
C LEU A 98 9.34 -14.66 -14.70
N ARG A 99 8.42 -15.52 -14.26
CA ARG A 99 7.96 -16.68 -15.03
C ARG A 99 7.32 -16.29 -16.35
N HIS A 100 6.58 -15.17 -16.38
CA HIS A 100 6.01 -14.62 -17.60
C HIS A 100 7.12 -14.26 -18.61
N PHE A 101 8.15 -13.52 -18.19
CA PHE A 101 9.27 -13.16 -19.07
C PHE A 101 10.07 -14.36 -19.52
N LEU A 102 10.31 -15.35 -18.67
CA LEU A 102 11.03 -16.56 -19.02
C LEU A 102 10.25 -17.45 -20.01
N LYS A 103 8.90 -17.48 -19.92
CA LYS A 103 8.05 -18.16 -20.90
C LYS A 103 8.06 -17.50 -22.26
N LEU A 104 7.94 -16.15 -22.31
CA LEU A 104 8.04 -15.38 -23.54
C LEU A 104 9.46 -15.43 -24.11
N GLY A 105 10.44 -15.56 -23.23
CA GLY A 105 11.86 -15.47 -23.53
C GLY A 105 12.51 -16.75 -24.03
N SER A 106 11.78 -17.85 -24.22
CA SER A 106 12.36 -19.03 -24.86
C SER A 106 13.00 -18.73 -26.22
N ASN A 107 12.62 -17.59 -26.84
CA ASN A 107 13.19 -17.05 -28.07
C ASN A 107 13.95 -15.71 -27.87
N ASN A 108 14.06 -15.17 -26.65
CA ASN A 108 14.69 -13.87 -26.41
C ASN A 108 15.93 -13.98 -25.54
N ILE A 109 17.09 -14.10 -26.20
CA ILE A 109 18.41 -14.24 -25.58
C ILE A 109 18.71 -13.12 -24.57
N LEU A 110 18.09 -11.95 -24.71
CA LEU A 110 18.32 -10.79 -23.85
C LEU A 110 17.92 -11.06 -22.40
N TYR A 111 16.77 -11.69 -22.18
CA TYR A 111 16.28 -12.03 -20.83
C TYR A 111 17.19 -13.06 -20.13
N HIS A 112 17.70 -14.03 -20.88
CA HIS A 112 18.54 -15.09 -20.33
C HIS A 112 19.97 -14.62 -20.00
N LYS A 113 20.50 -13.65 -20.74
CA LYS A 113 21.84 -13.09 -20.49
C LYS A 113 21.90 -12.13 -19.30
N ASN A 114 20.78 -11.56 -18.91
CA ASN A 114 20.71 -10.53 -17.87
C ASN A 114 19.71 -10.91 -16.77
N LEU A 115 19.77 -12.16 -16.28
CA LEU A 115 18.80 -12.71 -15.31
C LEU A 115 18.74 -11.93 -14.00
N GLU A 116 19.89 -11.49 -13.48
CA GLU A 116 19.95 -10.69 -12.26
C GLU A 116 19.23 -9.35 -12.44
N LEU A 117 19.52 -8.65 -13.53
CA LEU A 117 18.84 -7.40 -13.86
C LEU A 117 17.34 -7.61 -14.12
N LEU A 118 16.98 -8.71 -14.81
CA LEU A 118 15.57 -9.05 -15.02
C LEU A 118 14.85 -9.26 -13.68
N TRP A 119 15.48 -10.00 -12.77
CA TRP A 119 14.95 -10.23 -11.45
C TRP A 119 14.77 -8.92 -10.66
N GLU A 120 15.76 -8.03 -10.69
CA GLU A 120 15.64 -6.70 -10.06
C GLU A 120 14.48 -5.89 -10.65
N CYS A 121 14.26 -5.94 -11.96
CA CYS A 121 13.14 -5.29 -12.61
C CYS A 121 11.80 -5.92 -12.21
N CYS A 122 11.73 -7.25 -12.08
CA CYS A 122 10.51 -7.95 -11.63
C CYS A 122 10.09 -7.54 -10.20
N GLN A 123 11.02 -7.03 -9.39
CA GLN A 123 10.74 -6.53 -8.04
C GLN A 123 10.12 -5.13 -8.01
N ILE A 124 9.94 -4.45 -9.15
CA ILE A 124 9.21 -3.17 -9.19
C ILE A 124 7.78 -3.40 -8.67
N PRO A 125 7.35 -2.70 -7.60
CA PRO A 125 6.06 -2.95 -7.01
C PRO A 125 4.92 -2.39 -7.85
N ASP A 126 3.80 -3.11 -7.91
CA ASP A 126 2.54 -2.64 -8.49
C ASP A 126 1.64 -2.05 -7.39
N PHE A 127 1.89 -0.81 -7.01
CA PHE A 127 1.09 -0.12 -6.01
C PHE A 127 -0.32 0.24 -6.49
N GLU A 128 -0.51 0.40 -7.80
CA GLU A 128 -1.81 0.74 -8.39
C GLU A 128 -2.72 -0.48 -8.57
N LYS A 129 -2.18 -1.70 -8.43
CA LYS A 129 -2.88 -2.95 -8.77
C LYS A 129 -3.44 -2.90 -10.19
N LYS A 130 -2.63 -2.42 -11.12
CA LYS A 130 -2.96 -2.35 -12.55
C LYS A 130 -3.32 -3.71 -13.12
N ALA A 131 -4.00 -3.69 -14.28
CA ALA A 131 -4.11 -4.91 -15.07
C ALA A 131 -2.71 -5.49 -15.31
N TYR A 132 -2.54 -6.79 -15.07
CA TYR A 132 -1.25 -7.50 -15.12
C TYR A 132 -0.41 -7.15 -16.37
N GLY A 133 -1.05 -7.03 -17.55
CA GLY A 133 -0.37 -6.65 -18.78
C GLY A 133 0.24 -5.25 -18.78
N GLN A 134 -0.37 -4.29 -18.08
CA GLN A 134 0.19 -2.93 -17.98
C GLN A 134 1.47 -2.93 -17.11
N HIS A 135 1.44 -3.64 -16.00
CA HIS A 135 2.61 -3.79 -15.13
C HIS A 135 3.78 -4.47 -15.86
N ILE A 136 3.51 -5.56 -16.60
CA ILE A 136 4.49 -6.24 -17.45
C ILE A 136 5.10 -5.26 -18.47
N THR A 137 4.29 -4.41 -19.10
CA THR A 137 4.78 -3.43 -20.07
C THR A 137 5.76 -2.42 -19.46
N ILE A 138 5.51 -1.97 -18.23
CA ILE A 138 6.42 -1.08 -17.50
C ILE A 138 7.76 -1.79 -17.26
N ILE A 139 7.70 -3.01 -16.72
CA ILE A 139 8.90 -3.80 -16.41
C ILE A 139 9.71 -4.09 -17.67
N ASP A 140 9.06 -4.47 -18.76
CA ASP A 140 9.72 -4.73 -20.04
C ASP A 140 10.46 -3.49 -20.57
N LYS A 141 9.81 -2.32 -20.52
CA LYS A 141 10.45 -1.06 -20.95
C LYS A 141 11.64 -0.69 -20.07
N VAL A 142 11.49 -0.78 -18.74
CA VAL A 142 12.57 -0.50 -17.80
C VAL A 142 13.73 -1.47 -18.04
N PHE A 143 13.46 -2.77 -18.12
CA PHE A 143 14.47 -3.78 -18.41
C PHE A 143 15.21 -3.51 -19.73
N LYS A 144 14.50 -3.18 -20.81
CA LYS A 144 15.09 -2.84 -22.10
C LYS A 144 16.04 -1.65 -22.00
N TYR A 145 15.64 -0.56 -21.31
CA TYR A 145 16.53 0.59 -21.10
C TYR A 145 17.80 0.21 -20.34
N LEU A 146 17.65 -0.53 -19.24
CA LEU A 146 18.77 -0.95 -18.41
C LEU A 146 19.69 -1.99 -19.11
N SER A 147 19.16 -2.74 -20.09
CA SER A 147 19.92 -3.69 -20.90
C SER A 147 20.67 -3.03 -22.06
N THR A 148 20.46 -1.74 -22.31
CA THR A 148 21.19 -0.99 -23.35
C THR A 148 22.64 -0.70 -22.95
N ARG A 149 23.43 -0.19 -23.90
CA ARG A 149 24.82 0.19 -23.63
C ARG A 149 24.96 1.25 -22.52
N LYS A 150 23.99 2.16 -22.39
CA LYS A 150 23.98 3.20 -21.34
C LYS A 150 23.59 2.66 -19.97
N LYS A 151 22.91 1.52 -19.90
CA LYS A 151 22.42 0.88 -18.66
C LYS A 151 21.64 1.82 -17.75
N MET A 152 20.91 2.77 -18.31
CA MET A 152 20.15 3.78 -17.58
C MET A 152 18.82 4.06 -18.27
N ILE A 153 17.82 4.38 -17.47
CA ILE A 153 16.51 4.85 -17.91
C ILE A 153 16.64 6.30 -18.37
N PRO A 154 16.18 6.67 -19.59
CA PRO A 154 16.25 8.03 -20.07
C PRO A 154 15.45 9.00 -19.21
N ASN A 155 15.97 10.21 -18.99
CA ASN A 155 15.28 11.27 -18.27
C ASN A 155 13.92 11.62 -18.89
N ASP A 156 13.81 11.58 -20.21
CA ASP A 156 12.55 11.88 -20.91
C ASP A 156 11.48 10.82 -20.62
N TYR A 157 11.89 9.55 -20.48
CA TYR A 157 10.96 8.50 -20.06
C TYR A 157 10.46 8.72 -18.64
N MET A 158 11.35 9.08 -17.70
CA MET A 158 10.95 9.42 -16.33
C MET A 158 10.00 10.61 -16.30
N LYS A 159 10.26 11.67 -17.09
CA LYS A 159 9.37 12.84 -17.23
C LYS A 159 8.01 12.43 -17.76
N GLU A 160 7.96 11.58 -18.80
CA GLU A 160 6.70 11.08 -19.38
C GLU A 160 5.86 10.33 -18.35
N GLN A 161 6.49 9.47 -17.54
CA GLN A 161 5.80 8.68 -16.53
C GLN A 161 5.27 9.52 -15.36
N LEU A 162 5.95 10.61 -15.00
CA LEU A 162 5.53 11.52 -13.95
C LEU A 162 4.60 12.64 -14.44
N LYS A 163 4.43 12.78 -15.76
CA LYS A 163 3.61 13.82 -16.36
C LYS A 163 2.15 13.72 -15.89
N GLY A 164 1.66 14.78 -15.30
CA GLY A 164 0.28 14.91 -14.83
C GLY A 164 0.01 14.26 -13.46
N LEU A 165 1.00 13.59 -12.86
CA LEU A 165 0.87 13.06 -11.50
C LEU A 165 0.93 14.17 -10.45
N GLU A 166 1.55 15.31 -10.77
CA GLU A 166 1.63 16.50 -9.91
C GLU A 166 0.29 17.23 -9.71
N LYS A 167 -0.73 16.88 -10.50
CA LYS A 167 -2.04 17.54 -10.44
C LYS A 167 -2.79 17.18 -9.16
N GLU A 168 -3.13 18.19 -8.37
CA GLU A 168 -3.83 18.03 -7.09
C GLU A 168 -5.36 17.96 -7.19
N HIS A 169 -5.94 18.13 -8.40
CA HIS A 169 -7.37 18.03 -8.62
C HIS A 169 -7.80 16.58 -8.90
N GLY A 170 -8.95 16.21 -8.38
CA GLY A 170 -9.56 14.89 -8.55
C GLY A 170 -10.25 14.43 -7.27
N ASN A 171 -11.05 13.38 -7.37
CA ASN A 171 -11.65 12.73 -6.22
C ASN A 171 -10.60 11.86 -5.47
N ILE A 172 -11.02 11.29 -4.34
CA ILE A 172 -10.18 10.43 -3.48
C ILE A 172 -9.53 9.30 -4.27
N ASP A 173 -10.26 8.64 -5.17
CA ASP A 173 -9.73 7.52 -5.96
C ASP A 173 -8.65 7.97 -6.94
N VAL A 174 -8.87 9.10 -7.61
CA VAL A 174 -7.90 9.67 -8.56
C VAL A 174 -6.61 10.09 -7.84
N LEU A 175 -6.72 10.72 -6.67
CA LEU A 175 -5.56 11.10 -5.87
C LEU A 175 -4.81 9.87 -5.36
N SER A 176 -5.53 8.87 -4.86
CA SER A 176 -4.96 7.61 -4.40
C SER A 176 -4.20 6.87 -5.50
N ASN A 177 -4.77 6.81 -6.71
CA ASN A 177 -4.13 6.19 -7.86
C ASN A 177 -2.87 6.95 -8.30
N ARG A 178 -2.89 8.30 -8.28
CA ARG A 178 -1.68 9.09 -8.56
C ARG A 178 -0.58 8.86 -7.55
N ILE A 179 -0.91 8.81 -6.24
CA ILE A 179 0.06 8.49 -5.18
C ILE A 179 0.68 7.12 -5.43
N SER A 180 -0.13 6.11 -5.73
CA SER A 180 0.33 4.76 -6.02
C SER A 180 1.28 4.74 -7.22
N ASN A 181 0.98 5.51 -8.26
CA ASN A 181 1.82 5.62 -9.45
C ASN A 181 3.17 6.30 -9.12
N VAL A 182 3.13 7.44 -8.42
CA VAL A 182 4.34 8.14 -7.98
C VAL A 182 5.24 7.22 -7.16
N ARG A 183 4.68 6.40 -6.27
CA ARG A 183 5.44 5.42 -5.46
C ARG A 183 6.18 4.39 -6.30
N THR A 184 5.59 3.92 -7.40
CA THR A 184 6.28 3.03 -8.34
C THR A 184 7.52 3.71 -8.93
N TRP A 185 7.40 4.96 -9.35
CA TRP A 185 8.53 5.71 -9.91
C TRP A 185 9.52 6.19 -8.86
N SER A 186 9.06 6.45 -7.63
CA SER A 186 9.96 6.67 -6.49
C SER A 186 10.82 5.45 -6.20
N TYR A 187 10.24 4.24 -6.26
CA TYR A 187 11.02 2.99 -6.15
C TYR A 187 12.09 2.90 -7.24
N VAL A 188 11.74 3.17 -8.50
CA VAL A 188 12.69 3.16 -9.63
C VAL A 188 13.79 4.20 -9.44
N ALA A 189 13.45 5.42 -9.01
CA ALA A 189 14.40 6.50 -8.77
C ALA A 189 15.40 6.19 -7.64
N ASN A 190 14.98 5.44 -6.63
CA ASN A 190 15.83 5.02 -5.51
C ASN A 190 16.76 3.84 -5.83
N LYS A 191 16.58 3.18 -6.98
CA LYS A 191 17.48 2.10 -7.39
C LYS A 191 18.82 2.67 -7.88
N LYS A 192 19.89 2.14 -7.32
CA LYS A 192 21.26 2.60 -7.63
C LYS A 192 21.56 2.41 -9.12
N ASN A 193 22.02 3.47 -9.78
CA ASN A 193 22.42 3.49 -11.18
C ASN A 193 21.31 3.17 -12.21
N TRP A 194 20.04 3.23 -11.83
CA TRP A 194 18.95 3.01 -12.79
C TRP A 194 18.57 4.28 -13.55
N VAL A 195 18.69 5.44 -12.92
CA VAL A 195 18.38 6.74 -13.51
C VAL A 195 19.57 7.68 -13.41
N GLU A 196 19.70 8.57 -14.37
CA GLU A 196 20.63 9.69 -14.29
C GLU A 196 20.10 10.74 -13.32
N ASN A 197 20.96 11.32 -12.46
CA ASN A 197 20.57 12.28 -11.42
C ASN A 197 19.50 11.74 -10.44
N SER A 198 19.75 10.57 -9.86
CA SER A 198 18.86 9.88 -8.93
C SER A 198 18.31 10.81 -7.85
N ASP A 199 19.15 11.67 -7.23
CA ASP A 199 18.74 12.60 -6.18
C ASP A 199 17.66 13.58 -6.64
N TYR A 200 17.73 14.06 -7.88
CA TYR A 200 16.69 14.91 -8.45
C TYR A 200 15.36 14.17 -8.55
N TRP A 201 15.36 12.93 -9.07
CA TRP A 201 14.13 12.14 -9.24
C TRP A 201 13.53 11.71 -7.91
N VAL A 202 14.37 11.35 -6.93
CA VAL A 202 13.94 11.02 -5.57
C VAL A 202 13.27 12.22 -4.90
N GLN A 203 13.88 13.40 -4.98
CA GLN A 203 13.30 14.63 -4.42
C GLN A 203 12.01 15.04 -5.13
N LEU A 204 11.97 14.94 -6.46
CA LEU A 204 10.78 15.26 -7.24
C LEU A 204 9.61 14.32 -6.90
N THR A 205 9.83 13.01 -6.93
CA THR A 205 8.78 12.03 -6.61
C THR A 205 8.29 12.19 -5.18
N LYS A 206 9.18 12.44 -4.22
CA LYS A 206 8.81 12.73 -2.83
C LYS A 206 7.96 13.98 -2.72
N SER A 207 8.36 15.09 -3.37
CA SER A 207 7.59 16.34 -3.35
C SER A 207 6.19 16.17 -3.93
N ILE A 208 6.04 15.39 -5.02
CA ILE A 208 4.72 15.09 -5.61
C ILE A 208 3.90 14.24 -4.64
N GLU A 209 4.49 13.20 -4.05
CA GLU A 209 3.81 12.31 -3.10
C GLU A 209 3.32 13.09 -1.87
N ASP A 210 4.16 13.96 -1.29
CA ASP A 210 3.81 14.76 -0.12
C ASP A 210 2.61 15.67 -0.40
N LYS A 211 2.62 16.39 -1.53
CA LYS A 211 1.50 17.26 -1.96
C LYS A 211 0.20 16.49 -2.17
N LEU A 212 0.27 15.37 -2.89
CA LEU A 212 -0.89 14.52 -3.15
C LEU A 212 -1.44 13.90 -1.86
N SER A 213 -0.56 13.49 -0.94
CA SER A 213 -0.95 12.92 0.35
C SER A 213 -1.65 13.94 1.24
N GLU A 214 -1.15 15.19 1.27
CA GLU A 214 -1.80 16.28 1.99
C GLU A 214 -3.17 16.60 1.39
N LYS A 215 -3.26 16.65 0.07
CA LYS A 215 -4.55 16.88 -0.62
C LYS A 215 -5.52 15.73 -0.37
N LEU A 216 -5.07 14.48 -0.48
CA LEU A 216 -5.89 13.30 -0.19
C LEU A 216 -6.42 13.33 1.25
N HIS A 217 -5.56 13.68 2.21
CA HIS A 217 -5.98 13.82 3.61
C HIS A 217 -7.09 14.87 3.78
N ARG A 218 -6.97 16.02 3.15
CA ARG A 218 -8.00 17.07 3.15
C ARG A 218 -9.32 16.58 2.53
N GLU A 219 -9.26 15.90 1.38
CA GLU A 219 -10.47 15.37 0.72
C GLU A 219 -11.15 14.27 1.55
N LEU A 220 -10.38 13.39 2.18
CA LEU A 220 -10.91 12.40 3.11
C LEU A 220 -11.59 13.04 4.33
N THR A 221 -10.97 14.06 4.90
CA THR A 221 -11.53 14.81 6.04
C THR A 221 -12.84 15.50 5.64
N ASN A 222 -12.86 16.19 4.49
CA ASN A 222 -14.07 16.83 3.97
C ASN A 222 -15.18 15.82 3.72
N SER A 223 -14.87 14.71 3.05
CA SER A 223 -15.84 13.64 2.79
C SER A 223 -16.43 13.05 4.08
N PHE A 224 -15.63 12.94 5.13
CA PHE A 224 -16.09 12.48 6.43
C PHE A 224 -17.02 13.48 7.11
N ILE A 225 -16.70 14.80 7.05
CA ILE A 225 -17.52 15.87 7.56
C ILE A 225 -18.85 15.94 6.79
N ASP A 226 -18.80 15.94 5.46
CA ASP A 226 -19.99 15.98 4.61
C ASP A 226 -20.95 14.80 4.88
N LYS A 227 -20.39 13.62 5.10
CA LYS A 227 -21.18 12.43 5.46
C LYS A 227 -21.89 12.62 6.81
N LYS A 228 -21.21 13.17 7.83
CA LYS A 228 -21.82 13.49 9.12
C LYS A 228 -22.92 14.54 8.99
N VAL A 229 -22.65 15.63 8.25
CA VAL A 229 -23.64 16.69 7.98
C VAL A 229 -24.84 16.15 7.22
N SER A 230 -24.64 15.28 6.24
CA SER A 230 -25.72 14.66 5.46
C SER A 230 -26.61 13.76 6.32
N ILE A 231 -26.04 13.00 7.26
CA ILE A 231 -26.80 12.16 8.19
C ILE A 231 -27.66 13.04 9.11
N LEU A 232 -27.09 14.11 9.68
CA LEU A 232 -27.79 15.08 10.52
C LEU A 232 -28.94 15.77 9.76
N SER A 233 -28.66 16.26 8.54
CA SER A 233 -29.65 16.96 7.70
C SER A 233 -30.81 16.04 7.28
N ARG A 234 -30.54 14.75 7.06
CA ARG A 234 -31.57 13.78 6.71
C ARG A 234 -32.46 13.46 7.92
N GLY A 235 -31.88 13.33 9.11
CA GLY A 235 -32.62 13.17 10.37
C GLY A 235 -33.51 14.38 10.64
N LEU A 236 -33.04 15.60 10.43
CA LEU A 236 -33.82 16.84 10.64
C LEU A 236 -34.94 17.02 9.59
N LYS A 237 -34.77 16.56 8.35
CA LYS A 237 -35.80 16.69 7.29
C LYS A 237 -36.91 15.67 7.36
N GLN A 238 -36.73 14.56 8.07
CA GLN A 238 -37.72 13.47 8.11
C GLN A 238 -38.58 13.48 9.37
N ASP A 239 -38.54 14.54 10.19
CA ASP A 239 -39.27 14.62 11.51
C ASP A 239 -39.04 13.37 12.39
N LEU A 240 -37.94 12.66 12.15
CA LEU A 240 -37.52 11.55 12.97
C LEU A 240 -37.09 12.13 14.34
N VAL A 241 -37.65 11.62 15.40
CA VAL A 241 -37.21 11.92 16.77
C VAL A 241 -35.73 11.53 16.83
N LEU A 242 -34.85 12.54 16.76
CA LEU A 242 -33.45 12.34 16.95
C LEU A 242 -33.21 12.01 18.43
N ASP A 243 -32.86 10.77 18.72
CA ASP A 243 -32.45 10.39 20.07
C ASP A 243 -31.10 11.03 20.36
N THR A 244 -31.15 12.18 21.03
CA THR A 244 -29.95 12.95 21.37
C THR A 244 -29.56 12.63 22.81
N LYS A 245 -28.37 12.07 23.01
CA LYS A 245 -27.82 11.77 24.33
C LYS A 245 -26.51 12.52 24.52
N ILE A 246 -26.32 13.04 25.71
CA ILE A 246 -25.01 13.53 26.15
C ILE A 246 -24.48 12.48 27.13
N ASP A 247 -23.33 11.94 26.84
CA ASP A 247 -22.61 10.97 27.66
C ASP A 247 -21.96 11.68 28.86
N GLU A 248 -21.57 10.91 29.88
CA GLU A 248 -20.88 11.37 31.10
C GLU A 248 -19.54 12.10 30.82
N ASN A 249 -19.02 12.03 29.61
CA ASN A 249 -17.84 12.71 29.14
C ASN A 249 -18.11 13.90 28.20
N ASP A 250 -19.31 14.52 28.35
CA ASP A 250 -19.76 15.64 27.52
C ASP A 250 -19.80 15.37 26.01
N LYS A 251 -19.86 14.09 25.61
CA LYS A 251 -19.98 13.70 24.20
C LYS A 251 -21.44 13.73 23.77
N ILE A 252 -21.67 14.42 22.66
CA ILE A 252 -23.00 14.47 22.03
C ILE A 252 -23.16 13.29 21.09
N LEU A 253 -24.13 12.43 21.36
CA LEU A 253 -24.53 11.31 20.55
C LEU A 253 -25.90 11.60 19.94
N ILE A 254 -26.06 11.38 18.63
CA ILE A 254 -27.35 11.41 17.95
C ILE A 254 -27.57 10.04 17.29
N ASN A 255 -28.66 9.35 17.68
CA ASN A 255 -28.91 7.96 17.27
C ASN A 255 -27.71 7.06 17.50
N GLU A 256 -27.12 7.15 18.69
CA GLU A 256 -25.90 6.41 19.10
C GLU A 256 -24.64 6.74 18.32
N GLN A 257 -24.64 7.71 17.40
CA GLN A 257 -23.45 8.16 16.68
C GLN A 257 -22.85 9.40 17.34
N PHE A 258 -21.54 9.33 17.60
CA PHE A 258 -20.77 10.46 18.12
C PHE A 258 -20.72 11.62 17.11
N ILE A 259 -21.19 12.79 17.51
CA ILE A 259 -21.23 14.00 16.68
C ILE A 259 -20.19 15.03 17.11
N GLY A 260 -19.94 15.15 18.41
CA GLY A 260 -19.00 16.14 18.93
C GLY A 260 -18.91 16.10 20.45
N GLU A 261 -18.13 17.00 21.03
CA GLU A 261 -17.99 17.21 22.48
C GLU A 261 -18.47 18.60 22.85
N LEU A 262 -19.21 18.72 23.97
CA LEU A 262 -19.48 19.99 24.62
C LEU A 262 -18.17 20.43 25.34
N LYS A 263 -17.41 21.35 24.73
CA LYS A 263 -16.33 22.01 25.45
C LYS A 263 -16.93 23.27 26.08
N GLY A 264 -16.91 23.31 27.41
CA GLY A 264 -17.49 24.40 28.19
C GLY A 264 -17.02 25.77 27.70
N LEU A 265 -17.94 26.75 27.85
CA LEU A 265 -17.72 28.17 27.65
C LEU A 265 -16.67 28.71 28.63
#